data_ab097cd721f0c2a8d3e2597804e7e716
#
_entry.id   ab097cd721f0c2a8d3e2597804e7e716
#
_cell.length_a   1.000
_cell.length_b   1.000
_cell.length_c   1.000
_cell.angle_alpha   90.00
_cell.angle_beta   90.00
_cell.angle_gamma   90.00
#
_symmetry.space_group_name_H-M   'P 1'
#
loop_
_entity.id
_entity.type
_entity.pdbx_description
1 polymer ?
#
loop_
_entity_poly.entity_id
_entity_poly.type
_entity_poly.pdbx_seq_one_letter_code
_entity_poly.pdbx_strand_id
1 'polypeptide(L)'
;MRYSPEALTAFVETVAAGSFSAAARRLRKSQSTISTSIANLEVDLGFELFDRSARQPVLTVQGEQVLGYVQAILAASTRLDELAVSLTAKTEARLTFVLSDTLNPDVLEEMMKQFDARFPHTEFECLIGEEEDVIDLLQKAVSYTHLRAHETGA
;
A
#
# COMPACT_ATOMS: atom_id res chain seq x y z
N MET A 1 1.58 -0.35 -20.42
CA MET A 1 2.55 0.54 -19.77
C MET A 1 3.84 0.49 -20.58
N ARG A 2 4.49 1.62 -20.87
CA ARG A 2 5.70 1.66 -21.71
C ARG A 2 6.92 1.07 -20.98
N TYR A 3 6.98 1.25 -19.66
CA TYR A 3 8.10 0.80 -18.84
C TYR A 3 7.70 -0.45 -18.05
N SER A 4 8.62 -1.43 -17.95
CA SER A 4 8.38 -2.66 -17.20
C SER A 4 8.38 -2.38 -15.69
N PRO A 5 7.38 -2.88 -14.93
CA PRO A 5 7.36 -2.74 -13.47
C PRO A 5 8.63 -3.28 -12.80
N GLU A 6 9.19 -4.37 -13.32
CA GLU A 6 10.44 -4.95 -12.81
C GLU A 6 11.63 -4.00 -12.99
N ALA A 7 11.69 -3.27 -14.12
CA ALA A 7 12.75 -2.31 -14.36
C ALA A 7 12.62 -1.09 -13.46
N LEU A 8 11.39 -0.60 -13.23
CA LEU A 8 11.12 0.49 -12.29
C LEU A 8 11.51 0.09 -10.86
N THR A 9 11.14 -1.12 -10.44
CA THR A 9 11.51 -1.68 -9.13
C THR A 9 13.03 -1.86 -9.00
N ALA A 10 13.69 -2.39 -10.01
CA ALA A 10 15.15 -2.56 -10.02
C ALA A 10 15.88 -1.22 -9.88
N PHE A 11 15.40 -0.16 -10.51
CA PHE A 11 15.94 1.18 -10.41
C PHE A 11 15.84 1.72 -8.97
N VAL A 12 14.63 1.76 -8.39
CA VAL A 12 14.40 2.27 -7.02
C VAL A 12 15.17 1.47 -5.99
N GLU A 13 15.16 0.13 -6.09
CA GLU A 13 15.90 -0.73 -5.17
C GLU A 13 17.42 -0.57 -5.29
N THR A 14 17.95 -0.29 -6.49
CA THR A 14 19.38 -0.04 -6.64
C THR A 14 19.80 1.27 -5.96
N VAL A 15 18.97 2.30 -6.06
CA VAL A 15 19.18 3.57 -5.33
C VAL A 15 19.12 3.33 -3.82
N ALA A 16 18.09 2.67 -3.33
CA ALA A 16 17.86 2.43 -1.91
C ALA A 16 18.92 1.49 -1.28
N ALA A 17 19.43 0.54 -2.05
CA ALA A 17 20.45 -0.41 -1.58
C ALA A 17 21.89 0.12 -1.74
N GLY A 18 22.10 1.19 -2.50
CA GLY A 18 23.42 1.78 -2.77
C GLY A 18 24.32 0.90 -3.64
N SER A 19 23.86 -0.25 -4.15
CA SER A 19 24.61 -1.08 -5.08
C SER A 19 23.71 -2.05 -5.85
N PHE A 20 24.10 -2.37 -7.10
CA PHE A 20 23.44 -3.39 -7.93
C PHE A 20 23.41 -4.77 -7.29
N SER A 21 24.50 -5.17 -6.62
CA SER A 21 24.57 -6.46 -5.93
C SER A 21 23.63 -6.53 -4.72
N ALA A 22 23.51 -5.45 -3.96
CA ALA A 22 22.60 -5.41 -2.81
C ALA A 22 21.12 -5.40 -3.27
N ALA A 23 20.79 -4.64 -4.31
CA ALA A 23 19.48 -4.66 -4.93
C ALA A 23 19.12 -6.08 -5.45
N ALA A 24 20.06 -6.74 -6.13
CA ALA A 24 19.88 -8.10 -6.62
C ALA A 24 19.53 -9.08 -5.47
N ARG A 25 20.24 -9.00 -4.34
CA ARG A 25 19.93 -9.84 -3.16
C ARG A 25 18.54 -9.54 -2.61
N ARG A 26 18.15 -8.26 -2.47
CA ARG A 26 16.82 -7.88 -1.97
C ARG A 26 15.70 -8.39 -2.86
N LEU A 27 15.88 -8.27 -4.18
CA LEU A 27 14.91 -8.70 -5.17
C LEU A 27 15.00 -10.19 -5.52
N ARG A 28 15.93 -10.95 -4.91
CA ARG A 28 16.17 -12.36 -5.19
C ARG A 28 16.44 -12.64 -6.67
N LYS A 29 17.20 -11.76 -7.31
CA LYS A 29 17.59 -11.84 -8.73
C LYS A 29 19.12 -11.82 -8.86
N SER A 30 19.64 -12.14 -10.04
CA SER A 30 21.06 -11.97 -10.33
C SER A 30 21.42 -10.49 -10.54
N GLN A 31 22.65 -10.09 -10.25
CA GLN A 31 23.12 -8.75 -10.53
C GLN A 31 23.04 -8.40 -12.03
N SER A 32 23.29 -9.37 -12.90
CA SER A 32 23.15 -9.18 -14.36
C SER A 32 21.71 -8.89 -14.75
N THR A 33 20.72 -9.55 -14.13
CA THR A 33 19.30 -9.28 -14.36
C THR A 33 18.94 -7.83 -13.98
N ILE A 34 19.39 -7.37 -12.81
CA ILE A 34 19.13 -6.00 -12.36
C ILE A 34 19.79 -4.98 -13.32
N SER A 35 21.05 -5.21 -13.68
CA SER A 35 21.77 -4.35 -14.60
C SER A 35 21.09 -4.26 -15.97
N THR A 36 20.65 -5.39 -16.51
CA THR A 36 19.93 -5.44 -17.80
C THR A 36 18.57 -4.74 -17.72
N SER A 37 17.81 -4.94 -16.63
CA SER A 37 16.52 -4.28 -16.43
C SER A 37 16.67 -2.76 -16.40
N ILE A 38 17.69 -2.25 -15.72
CA ILE A 38 17.98 -0.82 -15.66
C ILE A 38 18.47 -0.28 -17.00
N ALA A 39 19.35 -1.01 -17.69
CA ALA A 39 19.81 -0.61 -19.03
C ALA A 39 18.65 -0.53 -20.03
N ASN A 40 17.71 -1.45 -20.00
CA ASN A 40 16.50 -1.41 -20.83
C ASN A 40 15.64 -0.17 -20.48
N LEU A 41 15.49 0.15 -19.18
CA LEU A 41 14.76 1.35 -18.75
C LEU A 41 15.44 2.63 -19.26
N GLU A 42 16.76 2.71 -19.21
CA GLU A 42 17.54 3.82 -19.76
C GLU A 42 17.34 3.98 -21.27
N VAL A 43 17.32 2.86 -22.00
CA VAL A 43 17.01 2.85 -23.46
C VAL A 43 15.59 3.38 -23.70
N ASP A 44 14.60 2.91 -22.94
CA ASP A 44 13.22 3.35 -23.07
C ASP A 44 13.01 4.84 -22.73
N LEU A 45 13.77 5.35 -21.77
CA LEU A 45 13.76 6.75 -21.37
C LEU A 45 14.53 7.64 -22.33
N GLY A 46 15.59 7.10 -22.97
CA GLY A 46 16.49 7.82 -23.87
C GLY A 46 17.64 8.57 -23.19
N PHE A 47 17.89 8.26 -21.91
CA PHE A 47 19.02 8.83 -21.13
C PHE A 47 19.45 7.88 -20.02
N GLU A 48 20.67 8.05 -19.52
CA GLU A 48 21.22 7.26 -18.41
C GLU A 48 20.66 7.73 -17.06
N LEU A 49 20.33 6.76 -16.20
CA LEU A 49 19.86 6.98 -14.82
C LEU A 49 21.03 6.99 -13.83
N PHE A 50 22.08 6.23 -14.12
CA PHE A 50 23.27 6.13 -13.29
C PHE A 50 24.52 6.59 -14.05
N ASP A 51 25.42 7.28 -13.34
CA ASP A 51 26.74 7.60 -13.85
C ASP A 51 27.61 6.35 -13.85
N ARG A 52 28.01 5.90 -15.04
CA ARG A 52 28.82 4.68 -15.23
C ARG A 52 30.31 4.90 -14.95
N SER A 53 30.76 6.15 -14.79
CA SER A 53 32.15 6.49 -14.42
C SER A 53 32.41 6.23 -12.94
N ALA A 54 31.39 6.22 -12.12
CA ALA A 54 31.48 6.01 -10.68
C ALA A 54 31.59 4.52 -10.33
N ARG A 55 32.41 4.19 -9.32
CA ARG A 55 32.56 2.81 -8.82
C ARG A 55 31.30 2.29 -8.12
N GLN A 56 30.48 3.19 -7.59
CA GLN A 56 29.17 2.89 -6.98
C GLN A 56 28.07 3.56 -7.83
N PRO A 57 26.84 3.06 -7.80
CA PRO A 57 25.73 3.65 -8.54
C PRO A 57 25.42 5.05 -7.99
N VAL A 58 25.84 6.07 -8.71
CA VAL A 58 25.49 7.47 -8.46
C VAL A 58 24.46 7.87 -9.51
N LEU A 59 23.38 8.52 -9.09
CA LEU A 59 22.36 9.00 -10.00
C LEU A 59 22.91 10.13 -10.88
N THR A 60 22.47 10.16 -12.12
CA THR A 60 22.59 11.35 -12.98
C THR A 60 21.55 12.39 -12.54
N VAL A 61 21.66 13.62 -13.02
CA VAL A 61 20.64 14.67 -12.78
C VAL A 61 19.26 14.22 -13.27
N GLN A 62 19.21 13.55 -14.42
CA GLN A 62 17.99 12.99 -14.96
C GLN A 62 17.45 11.84 -14.07
N GLY A 63 18.36 11.00 -13.56
CA GLY A 63 18.02 9.92 -12.63
C GLY A 63 17.38 10.43 -11.33
N GLU A 64 17.92 11.51 -10.77
CA GLU A 64 17.34 12.17 -9.59
C GLU A 64 15.94 12.72 -9.86
N GLN A 65 15.74 13.38 -11.01
CA GLN A 65 14.43 13.91 -11.39
C GLN A 65 13.37 12.81 -11.61
N VAL A 66 13.77 11.69 -12.19
CA VAL A 66 12.87 10.56 -12.49
C VAL A 66 12.52 9.74 -11.26
N LEU A 67 13.40 9.69 -10.26
CA LEU A 67 13.24 8.85 -9.07
C LEU A 67 11.87 9.05 -8.37
N GLY A 68 11.49 10.29 -8.14
CA GLY A 68 10.22 10.62 -7.49
C GLY A 68 9.00 10.16 -8.30
N TYR A 69 9.05 10.28 -9.62
CA TYR A 69 7.96 9.80 -10.49
C TYR A 69 7.86 8.27 -10.50
N VAL A 70 8.99 7.58 -10.54
CA VAL A 70 9.02 6.11 -10.49
C VAL A 70 8.47 5.60 -9.15
N GLN A 71 8.88 6.21 -8.04
CA GLN A 71 8.35 5.88 -6.72
C GLN A 71 6.83 6.10 -6.64
N ALA A 72 6.32 7.20 -7.21
CA ALA A 72 4.89 7.46 -7.25
C ALA A 72 4.11 6.42 -8.09
N ILE A 73 4.68 5.96 -9.21
CA ILE A 73 4.09 4.91 -10.05
C ILE A 73 4.01 3.59 -9.27
N LEU A 74 5.10 3.19 -8.61
CA LEU A 74 5.13 1.95 -7.82
C LEU A 74 4.15 2.01 -6.64
N ALA A 75 4.08 3.14 -5.94
CA ALA A 75 3.12 3.35 -4.86
C ALA A 75 1.66 3.32 -5.36
N ALA A 76 1.38 3.86 -6.54
CA ALA A 76 0.06 3.78 -7.14
C ALA A 76 -0.30 2.35 -7.55
N SER A 77 0.65 1.56 -8.05
CA SER A 77 0.47 0.13 -8.35
C SER A 77 0.13 -0.66 -7.08
N THR A 78 0.88 -0.45 -6.00
CA THR A 78 0.60 -1.11 -4.71
C THR A 78 -0.80 -0.79 -4.20
N ARG A 79 -1.23 0.48 -4.27
CA ARG A 79 -2.59 0.88 -3.87
C ARG A 79 -3.68 0.23 -4.74
N LEU A 80 -3.40 0.04 -6.03
CA LEU A 80 -4.33 -0.68 -6.91
C LEU A 80 -4.45 -2.14 -6.50
N ASP A 81 -3.35 -2.81 -6.16
CA ASP A 81 -3.35 -4.20 -5.70
C ASP A 81 -4.12 -4.34 -4.37
N GLU A 82 -3.90 -3.42 -3.43
CA GLU A 82 -4.63 -3.36 -2.16
C GLU A 82 -6.13 -3.17 -2.38
N LEU A 83 -6.52 -2.24 -3.28
CA LEU A 83 -7.91 -2.04 -3.66
C LEU A 83 -8.51 -3.30 -4.31
N ALA A 84 -7.80 -3.94 -5.23
CA ALA A 84 -8.27 -5.16 -5.86
C ALA A 84 -8.50 -6.29 -4.84
N VAL A 85 -7.61 -6.43 -3.85
CA VAL A 85 -7.79 -7.37 -2.73
C VAL A 85 -9.03 -7.00 -1.91
N SER A 86 -9.24 -5.73 -1.58
CA SER A 86 -10.41 -5.28 -0.81
C SER A 86 -11.74 -5.49 -1.55
N LEU A 87 -11.73 -5.33 -2.87
CA LEU A 87 -12.91 -5.55 -3.71
C LEU A 87 -13.22 -7.05 -3.94
N THR A 88 -12.21 -7.91 -3.91
CA THR A 88 -12.35 -9.36 -4.12
C THR A 88 -12.53 -10.13 -2.81
N ALA A 89 -11.82 -9.73 -1.75
CA ALA A 89 -12.18 -10.14 -0.41
C ALA A 89 -13.56 -9.52 -0.16
N LYS A 90 -14.55 -10.29 0.30
CA LYS A 90 -15.81 -9.76 0.84
C LYS A 90 -15.51 -8.98 2.13
N THR A 91 -14.66 -7.96 2.03
CA THR A 91 -14.30 -7.08 3.12
C THR A 91 -15.53 -6.23 3.36
N GLU A 92 -16.04 -6.25 4.57
CA GLU A 92 -17.19 -5.45 4.93
C GLU A 92 -16.87 -3.99 4.60
N ALA A 93 -17.66 -3.39 3.71
CA ALA A 93 -17.49 -1.98 3.31
C ALA A 93 -17.71 -1.04 4.52
N ARG A 94 -18.27 -1.55 5.59
CA ARG A 94 -18.56 -0.84 6.83
C ARG A 94 -18.33 -1.76 8.03
N LEU A 95 -17.59 -1.28 9.00
CA LEU A 95 -17.35 -1.93 10.29
C LEU A 95 -17.86 -1.01 11.40
N THR A 96 -18.83 -1.51 12.15
CA THR A 96 -19.39 -0.80 13.32
C THR A 96 -18.85 -1.46 14.59
N PHE A 97 -18.26 -0.69 15.49
CA PHE A 97 -17.88 -1.17 16.82
C PHE A 97 -18.56 -0.35 17.90
N VAL A 98 -18.80 -1.01 19.01
CA VAL A 98 -19.36 -0.39 20.21
C VAL A 98 -18.26 -0.35 21.24
N LEU A 99 -18.01 0.82 21.82
CA LEU A 99 -17.04 1.03 22.88
C LEU A 99 -17.75 1.51 24.14
N SER A 100 -17.21 1.12 25.29
CA SER A 100 -17.63 1.68 26.56
C SER A 100 -17.15 3.14 26.69
N ASP A 101 -17.94 3.98 27.33
CA ASP A 101 -17.67 5.38 27.64
C ASP A 101 -16.42 5.58 28.54
N THR A 102 -15.90 4.49 29.12
CA THR A 102 -14.67 4.51 29.94
C THR A 102 -13.39 4.62 29.12
N LEU A 103 -13.47 4.51 27.77
CA LEU A 103 -12.29 4.61 26.92
C LEU A 103 -11.81 6.08 26.81
N ASN A 104 -10.51 6.27 26.98
CA ASN A 104 -9.90 7.59 26.83
C ASN A 104 -10.08 8.10 25.38
N PRO A 105 -10.66 9.30 25.17
CA PRO A 105 -10.88 9.88 23.84
C PRO A 105 -9.60 9.98 22.98
N ASP A 106 -8.45 10.27 23.56
CA ASP A 106 -7.17 10.38 22.82
C ASP A 106 -6.73 9.03 22.25
N VAL A 107 -6.98 7.94 22.99
CA VAL A 107 -6.70 6.57 22.53
C VAL A 107 -7.63 6.18 21.38
N LEU A 108 -8.90 6.57 21.46
CA LEU A 108 -9.87 6.33 20.41
C LEU A 108 -9.48 7.07 19.11
N GLU A 109 -9.11 8.35 19.20
CA GLU A 109 -8.70 9.15 18.06
C GLU A 109 -7.48 8.55 17.36
N GLU A 110 -6.47 8.13 18.12
CA GLU A 110 -5.27 7.51 17.58
C GLU A 110 -5.58 6.15 16.92
N MET A 111 -6.44 5.36 17.56
CA MET A 111 -6.89 4.07 17.01
C MET A 111 -7.64 4.27 15.69
N MET A 112 -8.56 5.23 15.60
CA MET A 112 -9.30 5.53 14.38
C MET A 112 -8.37 5.99 13.24
N LYS A 113 -7.38 6.84 13.53
CA LYS A 113 -6.36 7.23 12.54
C LYS A 113 -5.57 6.04 11.99
N GLN A 114 -5.23 5.08 12.85
CA GLN A 114 -4.52 3.86 12.44
C GLN A 114 -5.41 2.95 11.58
N PHE A 115 -6.70 2.84 11.90
CA PHE A 115 -7.67 2.09 11.08
C PHE A 115 -7.85 2.72 9.71
N ASP A 116 -8.08 4.04 9.63
CA ASP A 116 -8.23 4.77 8.36
C ASP A 116 -6.99 4.64 7.47
N ALA A 117 -5.80 4.71 8.07
CA ALA A 117 -4.54 4.53 7.35
C ALA A 117 -4.36 3.11 6.81
N ARG A 118 -4.82 2.10 7.55
CA ARG A 118 -4.65 0.68 7.20
C ARG A 118 -5.75 0.14 6.30
N PHE A 119 -6.96 0.69 6.40
CA PHE A 119 -8.16 0.23 5.69
C PHE A 119 -8.90 1.39 5.01
N PRO A 120 -8.28 2.08 4.03
CA PRO A 120 -8.79 3.33 3.44
C PRO A 120 -10.11 3.15 2.66
N HIS A 121 -10.60 1.93 2.49
CA HIS A 121 -11.83 1.60 1.76
C HIS A 121 -12.93 1.02 2.66
N THR A 122 -12.72 0.98 3.99
CA THR A 122 -13.69 0.52 4.96
C THR A 122 -14.21 1.72 5.74
N GLU A 123 -15.52 1.91 5.77
CA GLU A 123 -16.15 2.93 6.61
C GLU A 123 -16.20 2.43 8.05
N PHE A 124 -15.60 3.17 8.98
CA PHE A 124 -15.61 2.84 10.39
C PHE A 124 -16.67 3.68 11.11
N GLU A 125 -17.57 3.02 11.81
CA GLU A 125 -18.57 3.64 12.68
C GLU A 125 -18.29 3.22 14.12
N CYS A 126 -18.09 4.19 15.00
CA CYS A 126 -17.91 3.95 16.42
C CYS A 126 -19.13 4.43 17.19
N LEU A 127 -19.78 3.52 17.89
CA LEU A 127 -20.85 3.82 18.82
C LEU A 127 -20.30 3.78 20.25
N ILE A 128 -20.63 4.79 21.04
CA ILE A 128 -20.26 4.85 22.45
C ILE A 128 -21.52 4.60 23.27
N GLY A 129 -21.46 3.66 24.20
CA GLY A 129 -22.57 3.32 25.06
C GLY A 129 -22.12 2.99 26.48
N GLU A 130 -23.05 3.06 27.44
CA GLU A 130 -22.83 2.55 28.79
C GLU A 130 -22.67 1.03 28.75
N GLU A 131 -21.96 0.45 29.71
CA GLU A 131 -21.56 -0.95 29.72
C GLU A 131 -22.76 -1.92 29.60
N GLU A 132 -23.91 -1.53 30.11
CA GLU A 132 -25.17 -2.31 30.05
C GLU A 132 -25.82 -2.26 28.65
N ASP A 133 -25.62 -1.16 27.90
CA ASP A 133 -26.22 -0.97 26.57
C ASP A 133 -25.38 -1.61 25.45
N VAL A 134 -24.10 -1.88 25.69
CA VAL A 134 -23.17 -2.43 24.68
C VAL A 134 -23.65 -3.77 24.15
N ILE A 135 -24.17 -4.64 25.00
CA ILE A 135 -24.68 -5.98 24.61
C ILE A 135 -25.93 -5.85 23.75
N ASP A 136 -26.85 -4.95 24.12
CA ASP A 136 -28.08 -4.69 23.35
C ASP A 136 -27.78 -4.06 21.98
N LEU A 137 -26.82 -3.15 21.91
CA LEU A 137 -26.35 -2.53 20.67
C LEU A 137 -25.67 -3.56 19.74
N LEU A 138 -24.86 -4.46 20.29
CA LEU A 138 -24.25 -5.56 19.55
C LEU A 138 -25.31 -6.53 19.00
N GLN A 139 -26.30 -6.89 19.79
CA GLN A 139 -27.39 -7.77 19.35
C GLN A 139 -28.24 -7.12 18.25
N LYS A 140 -28.48 -5.83 18.31
CA LYS A 140 -29.18 -5.08 17.26
C LYS A 140 -28.33 -4.97 15.99
N ALA A 141 -27.03 -4.74 16.10
CA ALA A 141 -26.11 -4.70 14.96
C ALA A 141 -25.99 -6.05 14.25
N VAL A 142 -25.91 -7.15 14.98
CA VAL A 142 -25.92 -8.53 14.42
C VAL A 142 -27.23 -8.85 13.72
N SER A 143 -28.36 -8.40 14.23
CA SER A 143 -29.66 -8.57 13.58
C SER A 143 -29.77 -7.79 12.26
N TYR A 144 -29.13 -6.63 12.16
CA TYR A 144 -29.12 -5.81 10.93
C TYR A 144 -28.23 -6.43 9.82
N THR A 145 -27.13 -7.06 10.16
CA THR A 145 -26.27 -7.77 9.19
C THR A 145 -26.96 -9.02 8.64
N HIS A 146 -27.73 -9.74 9.44
CA HIS A 146 -28.49 -10.91 8.98
C HIS A 146 -29.68 -10.55 8.07
N LEU A 147 -30.37 -9.44 8.32
CA LEU A 147 -31.47 -8.98 7.48
C LEU A 147 -31.00 -8.52 6.09
N ARG A 148 -29.84 -7.87 5.98
CA ARG A 148 -29.26 -7.44 4.69
C ARG A 148 -28.74 -8.59 3.82
N ALA A 149 -28.28 -9.67 4.42
CA ALA A 149 -27.83 -10.85 3.69
C ALA A 149 -29.00 -11.62 3.03
N HIS A 150 -30.24 -11.44 3.52
CA HIS A 150 -31.43 -12.05 2.94
C HIS A 150 -32.11 -11.20 1.85
N GLU A 151 -31.87 -9.89 1.81
CA GLU A 151 -32.49 -9.00 0.81
C GLU A 151 -31.71 -8.89 -0.52
N THR A 152 -30.48 -9.41 -0.59
CA THR A 152 -29.68 -9.41 -1.83
C THR A 152 -29.75 -10.70 -2.62
N GLY A 153 -30.66 -11.59 -2.30
CA GLY A 153 -30.89 -12.89 -2.92
C GLY A 153 -32.22 -12.99 -3.70
N ALA A 154 -32.52 -11.98 -4.53
CA ALA A 154 -33.64 -12.07 -5.49
C ALA A 154 -33.23 -11.43 -6.82
#